data_f5e99edd6540eb51a4dccc1351f9da41
#
_entry.id   f5e99edd6540eb51a4dccc1351f9da41
#
_cell.length_a   1.000
_cell.length_b   1.000
_cell.length_c   1.000
_cell.angle_alpha   90.00
_cell.angle_beta   90.00
_cell.angle_gamma   90.00
#
_symmetry.space_group_name_H-M   'P 1'
#
loop_
_entity.id
_entity.type
_entity.pdbx_description
1 polymer ?
#
loop_
_entity_poly.entity_id
_entity_poly.type
_entity_poly.pdbx_seq_one_letter_code
_entity_poly.pdbx_strand_id
1 'polypeptide(L)'
;MDLFSAPAKRHAPLADRMRPRTLDEFIGQEHIVGKGRLLRRAIETDTLTSSIFFGPPGCGKTTLASVIAEHTGANIAKLNAVTAGVKDVRQVIEQAEKDLKLYGRPTYLLLDECHRWSKTQSDSILPALESGIVRFIGSTTENPMVSMTGAVVSRCRLFQFFPLTADDIKKAMRTALSDKERGLGGYDIVIDNDAFEHIALTANGDARSALNALELAALTTAPDEDGHIHIDAAVAAESVQKKVVNVDDEQFYNMLSAFCKSLRGGDSDAAIAWFARLIYAGVDPRIICRRLIAHASEDVGLANPQAMLQAVAAAQALELIGMPEARLSITQAIIFICESPKSNSVVMAVDSAFRDAETIPDEPVPIHLRDTSYRGADKLGNGKGYKYPHDYPGHVVAQEYMPPSLKDKRYYIPGELGSEAKIRENHIRSGKL
;
A
#
# COMPACT_ATOMS: atom_id res chain seq x y z
N MET A 1 -16.95 14.05 39.65
CA MET A 1 -15.71 13.26 39.65
C MET A 1 -16.10 11.85 40.06
N ASP A 2 -15.98 10.91 39.13
CA ASP A 2 -16.35 9.52 39.37
C ASP A 2 -15.16 8.86 40.11
N LEU A 3 -15.37 8.50 41.39
CA LEU A 3 -14.37 7.91 42.28
C LEU A 3 -13.81 6.56 41.77
N PHE A 4 -14.46 5.93 40.80
CA PHE A 4 -14.08 4.64 40.20
C PHE A 4 -13.28 4.77 38.90
N SER A 5 -13.08 6.00 38.37
CA SER A 5 -12.32 6.21 37.12
C SER A 5 -10.80 6.32 37.30
N ALA A 6 -10.33 6.56 38.50
CA ALA A 6 -8.91 6.74 38.81
C ALA A 6 -8.07 5.44 38.75
N PRO A 7 -8.56 4.25 39.22
CA PRO A 7 -7.78 3.01 39.13
C PRO A 7 -7.64 2.48 37.72
N ALA A 8 -8.69 2.61 36.86
CA ALA A 8 -8.68 2.11 35.52
C ALA A 8 -7.66 2.83 34.58
N LYS A 9 -7.38 4.11 34.84
CA LYS A 9 -6.38 4.88 34.09
C LYS A 9 -4.94 4.46 34.36
N ARG A 10 -4.62 3.92 35.54
CA ARG A 10 -3.28 3.43 35.85
C ARG A 10 -2.90 2.12 35.16
N HIS A 11 -3.88 1.34 34.71
CA HIS A 11 -3.67 0.10 34.01
C HIS A 11 -3.69 0.25 32.47
N ALA A 12 -3.92 1.47 31.97
CA ALA A 12 -3.86 1.70 30.53
C ALA A 12 -2.39 1.64 30.04
N PRO A 13 -2.12 1.14 28.81
CA PRO A 13 -0.77 1.14 28.24
C PRO A 13 -0.14 2.53 28.25
N LEU A 14 1.18 2.61 28.41
CA LEU A 14 1.94 3.86 28.44
C LEU A 14 1.62 4.76 27.24
N ALA A 15 1.53 4.17 26.05
CA ALA A 15 1.18 4.89 24.83
C ALA A 15 -0.18 5.61 24.92
N ASP A 16 -1.15 5.06 25.63
CA ASP A 16 -2.45 5.70 25.83
C ASP A 16 -2.42 6.75 26.95
N ARG A 17 -1.67 6.50 28.02
CA ARG A 17 -1.49 7.46 29.12
C ARG A 17 -0.74 8.71 28.66
N MET A 18 0.25 8.55 27.78
CA MET A 18 1.11 9.61 27.27
C MET A 18 0.53 10.35 26.06
N ARG A 19 -0.75 10.12 25.72
CA ARG A 19 -1.38 10.89 24.63
C ARG A 19 -1.35 12.38 24.93
N PRO A 20 -0.87 13.22 23.98
CA PRO A 20 -0.94 14.67 24.09
C PRO A 20 -2.36 15.16 24.42
N ARG A 21 -2.45 16.11 25.34
CA ARG A 21 -3.71 16.75 25.74
C ARG A 21 -3.87 18.12 25.10
N THR A 22 -2.78 18.72 24.68
CA THR A 22 -2.75 20.04 24.02
C THR A 22 -1.97 19.98 22.72
N LEU A 23 -2.14 21.01 21.88
CA LEU A 23 -1.36 21.16 20.65
C LEU A 23 0.14 21.36 20.91
N ASP A 24 0.51 21.90 22.05
CA ASP A 24 1.91 22.13 22.41
C ASP A 24 2.61 20.87 22.93
N GLU A 25 1.85 19.91 23.44
CA GLU A 25 2.34 18.56 23.77
C GLU A 25 2.47 17.68 22.52
N PHE A 26 1.86 18.07 21.38
CA PHE A 26 1.85 17.25 20.18
C PHE A 26 3.23 17.24 19.52
N ILE A 27 3.78 16.05 19.31
CA ILE A 27 5.13 15.85 18.77
C ILE A 27 5.07 15.51 17.29
N GLY A 28 5.93 16.15 16.49
CA GLY A 28 6.05 15.93 15.06
C GLY A 28 4.95 16.59 14.23
N GLN A 29 4.88 16.23 12.94
CA GLN A 29 3.92 16.76 11.95
C GLN A 29 3.98 18.29 11.79
N GLU A 30 5.16 18.88 11.93
CA GLU A 30 5.38 20.33 11.85
C GLU A 30 4.87 20.96 10.54
N HIS A 31 4.79 20.18 9.48
CA HIS A 31 4.29 20.63 8.17
C HIS A 31 2.78 20.93 8.17
N ILE A 32 2.00 20.38 9.10
CA ILE A 32 0.54 20.63 9.23
C ILE A 32 0.16 21.33 10.53
N VAL A 33 0.80 21.00 11.69
CA VAL A 33 0.45 21.56 13.02
C VAL A 33 1.50 22.52 13.57
N GLY A 34 2.62 22.76 12.88
CA GLY A 34 3.61 23.75 13.28
C GLY A 34 3.02 25.17 13.39
N LYS A 35 3.68 26.04 14.15
CA LYS A 35 3.24 27.44 14.33
C LYS A 35 3.00 28.14 12.99
N GLY A 36 1.83 28.77 12.82
CA GLY A 36 1.42 29.46 11.61
C GLY A 36 0.93 28.57 10.47
N ARG A 37 0.91 27.25 10.62
CA ARG A 37 0.36 26.33 9.60
C ARG A 37 -1.17 26.36 9.58
N LEU A 38 -1.72 26.00 8.42
CA LEU A 38 -3.17 26.08 8.15
C LEU A 38 -4.00 25.36 9.21
N LEU A 39 -3.65 24.09 9.50
CA LEU A 39 -4.41 23.26 10.44
C LEU A 39 -4.36 23.88 11.84
N ARG A 40 -3.17 24.27 12.31
CA ARG A 40 -3.03 24.90 13.63
C ARG A 40 -3.85 26.19 13.75
N ARG A 41 -3.77 27.07 12.76
CA ARG A 41 -4.58 28.30 12.75
C ARG A 41 -6.09 28.02 12.76
N ALA A 42 -6.52 27.02 11.97
CA ALA A 42 -7.93 26.64 11.93
C ALA A 42 -8.43 26.07 13.25
N ILE A 43 -7.56 25.36 14.00
CA ILE A 43 -7.89 24.87 15.35
C ILE A 43 -7.95 26.04 16.34
N GLU A 44 -6.95 26.90 16.37
CA GLU A 44 -6.85 28.05 17.28
C GLU A 44 -8.01 29.05 17.09
N THR A 45 -8.58 29.14 15.88
CA THR A 45 -9.72 30.03 15.57
C THR A 45 -11.07 29.33 15.51
N ASP A 46 -11.16 28.05 15.89
CA ASP A 46 -12.38 27.20 15.79
C ASP A 46 -13.06 27.24 14.40
N THR A 47 -12.26 27.35 13.33
CA THR A 47 -12.74 27.38 11.95
C THR A 47 -12.47 26.11 11.19
N LEU A 48 -12.01 25.05 11.88
CA LEU A 48 -11.74 23.77 11.24
C LEU A 48 -13.05 23.16 10.71
N THR A 49 -13.04 22.89 9.41
CA THR A 49 -14.11 22.16 8.70
C THR A 49 -13.85 20.65 8.74
N SER A 50 -14.77 19.87 8.17
CA SER A 50 -14.60 18.43 8.04
C SER A 50 -13.25 18.08 7.39
N SER A 51 -12.56 17.10 7.97
CA SER A 51 -11.17 16.78 7.62
C SER A 51 -10.92 15.28 7.67
N ILE A 52 -9.97 14.80 6.87
CA ILE A 52 -9.48 13.42 6.91
C ILE A 52 -7.98 13.45 7.15
N PHE A 53 -7.55 12.75 8.19
CA PHE A 53 -6.16 12.54 8.57
C PHE A 53 -5.70 11.18 8.09
N PHE A 54 -4.76 11.12 7.17
CA PHE A 54 -4.30 9.87 6.59
C PHE A 54 -2.77 9.73 6.67
N GLY A 55 -2.28 8.49 6.78
CA GLY A 55 -0.86 8.18 6.88
C GLY A 55 -0.58 7.01 7.82
N PRO A 56 0.69 6.66 8.09
CA PRO A 56 1.07 5.43 8.78
C PRO A 56 0.53 5.34 10.22
N PRO A 57 0.48 4.13 10.82
CA PRO A 57 0.03 3.94 12.20
C PRO A 57 0.99 4.64 13.18
N GLY A 58 0.48 4.99 14.37
CA GLY A 58 1.29 5.53 15.47
C GLY A 58 1.87 6.93 15.27
N CYS A 59 1.54 7.65 14.18
CA CYS A 59 2.00 9.01 13.90
C CYS A 59 1.13 10.13 14.50
N GLY A 60 0.08 9.78 15.28
CA GLY A 60 -0.71 10.74 16.06
C GLY A 60 -2.04 11.18 15.46
N LYS A 61 -2.57 10.59 14.38
CA LYS A 61 -3.84 10.98 13.72
C LYS A 61 -5.03 11.06 14.67
N THR A 62 -5.36 9.95 15.32
CA THR A 62 -6.49 9.86 16.27
C THR A 62 -6.28 10.72 17.51
N THR A 63 -5.01 10.87 17.91
CA THR A 63 -4.62 11.73 19.03
C THR A 63 -4.87 13.19 18.69
N LEU A 64 -4.42 13.67 17.53
CA LEU A 64 -4.67 15.06 17.12
C LEU A 64 -6.17 15.35 16.97
N ALA A 65 -6.95 14.40 16.43
CA ALA A 65 -8.40 14.54 16.36
C ALA A 65 -9.04 14.74 17.74
N SER A 66 -8.56 14.02 18.76
CA SER A 66 -9.03 14.20 20.14
C SER A 66 -8.60 15.54 20.73
N VAL A 67 -7.37 15.96 20.52
CA VAL A 67 -6.86 17.27 20.98
C VAL A 67 -7.67 18.43 20.38
N ILE A 68 -7.98 18.35 19.08
CA ILE A 68 -8.81 19.34 18.39
C ILE A 68 -10.19 19.44 19.04
N ALA A 69 -10.83 18.32 19.25
CA ALA A 69 -12.17 18.28 19.80
C ALA A 69 -12.22 18.81 21.25
N GLU A 70 -11.20 18.52 22.07
CA GLU A 70 -11.08 19.07 23.43
C GLU A 70 -10.77 20.57 23.44
N HIS A 71 -9.96 21.06 22.49
CA HIS A 71 -9.57 22.46 22.40
C HIS A 71 -10.75 23.37 22.01
N THR A 72 -11.62 22.91 21.12
CA THR A 72 -12.72 23.74 20.59
C THR A 72 -13.94 23.82 21.50
N GLY A 73 -13.99 23.06 22.61
CA GLY A 73 -15.16 23.02 23.52
C GLY A 73 -16.44 22.50 22.86
N ALA A 74 -16.34 21.92 21.66
CA ALA A 74 -17.44 21.29 20.95
C ALA A 74 -17.85 19.94 21.58
N ASN A 75 -19.04 19.46 21.27
CA ASN A 75 -19.41 18.09 21.60
C ASN A 75 -18.60 17.08 20.79
N ILE A 76 -18.26 15.95 21.39
CA ILE A 76 -17.47 14.91 20.77
C ILE A 76 -18.26 13.62 20.68
N ALA A 77 -18.46 13.12 19.46
CA ALA A 77 -18.95 11.78 19.20
C ALA A 77 -17.82 10.95 18.61
N LYS A 78 -17.49 9.82 19.24
CA LYS A 78 -16.44 8.90 18.76
C LYS A 78 -17.08 7.63 18.22
N LEU A 79 -16.80 7.29 16.98
CA LEU A 79 -17.20 6.03 16.35
C LEU A 79 -15.96 5.30 15.83
N ASN A 80 -16.04 3.98 15.82
CA ASN A 80 -15.08 3.14 15.12
C ASN A 80 -15.75 2.54 13.90
N ALA A 81 -15.15 2.70 12.72
CA ALA A 81 -15.75 2.28 11.46
C ALA A 81 -16.03 0.77 11.37
N VAL A 82 -15.29 -0.04 12.14
CA VAL A 82 -15.47 -1.51 12.16
C VAL A 82 -16.74 -1.93 12.92
N THR A 83 -17.06 -1.22 14.01
CA THR A 83 -18.14 -1.61 14.92
C THR A 83 -19.43 -0.78 14.76
N ALA A 84 -19.31 0.46 14.25
CA ALA A 84 -20.43 1.38 14.13
C ALA A 84 -21.27 1.08 12.88
N GLY A 85 -22.59 0.95 13.06
CA GLY A 85 -23.56 0.81 11.97
C GLY A 85 -24.19 2.13 11.54
N VAL A 86 -25.03 2.10 10.48
CA VAL A 86 -25.81 3.27 10.01
C VAL A 86 -26.70 3.84 11.11
N LYS A 87 -27.19 2.97 12.03
CA LYS A 87 -28.02 3.39 13.16
C LYS A 87 -27.25 4.29 14.13
N ASP A 88 -25.98 3.94 14.41
CA ASP A 88 -25.14 4.72 15.31
C ASP A 88 -24.82 6.10 14.72
N VAL A 89 -24.54 6.15 13.41
CA VAL A 89 -24.34 7.41 12.69
C VAL A 89 -25.57 8.32 12.79
N ARG A 90 -26.78 7.77 12.58
CA ARG A 90 -28.04 8.53 12.69
C ARG A 90 -28.28 9.07 14.11
N GLN A 91 -28.01 8.26 15.14
CA GLN A 91 -28.11 8.71 16.52
C GLN A 91 -27.20 9.88 16.83
N VAL A 92 -25.95 9.84 16.32
CA VAL A 92 -25.01 10.96 16.46
C VAL A 92 -25.54 12.22 15.77
N ILE A 93 -26.07 12.10 14.56
CA ILE A 93 -26.64 13.23 13.82
C ILE A 93 -27.84 13.84 14.56
N GLU A 94 -28.77 13.01 15.03
CA GLU A 94 -29.96 13.46 15.78
C GLU A 94 -29.57 14.18 17.08
N GLN A 95 -28.55 13.66 17.77
CA GLN A 95 -28.04 14.32 18.98
C GLN A 95 -27.33 15.64 18.65
N ALA A 96 -26.51 15.65 17.59
CA ALA A 96 -25.83 16.87 17.14
C ALA A 96 -26.81 17.97 16.72
N GLU A 97 -27.92 17.62 16.07
CA GLU A 97 -28.99 18.58 15.75
C GLU A 97 -29.64 19.19 17.00
N LYS A 98 -29.90 18.36 18.01
CA LYS A 98 -30.48 18.82 19.28
C LYS A 98 -29.53 19.76 19.99
N ASP A 99 -28.24 19.38 20.09
CA ASP A 99 -27.23 20.15 20.78
C ASP A 99 -26.95 21.49 20.09
N LEU A 100 -26.95 21.51 18.76
CA LEU A 100 -26.79 22.73 17.97
C LEU A 100 -28.00 23.68 18.18
N LYS A 101 -29.27 23.13 18.15
CA LYS A 101 -30.46 23.93 18.32
C LYS A 101 -30.64 24.48 19.75
N LEU A 102 -30.31 23.67 20.77
CA LEU A 102 -30.53 24.04 22.16
C LEU A 102 -29.38 24.86 22.78
N TYR A 103 -28.17 24.56 22.39
CA TYR A 103 -26.97 25.10 23.04
C TYR A 103 -26.04 25.87 22.10
N GLY A 104 -26.30 25.87 20.78
CA GLY A 104 -25.43 26.47 19.79
C GLY A 104 -24.05 25.78 19.66
N ARG A 105 -23.92 24.55 20.17
CA ARG A 105 -22.66 23.82 20.18
C ARG A 105 -22.55 22.89 18.98
N PRO A 106 -21.50 23.00 18.16
CA PRO A 106 -21.23 22.07 17.09
C PRO A 106 -20.76 20.71 17.65
N THR A 107 -20.92 19.65 16.87
CA THR A 107 -20.46 18.31 17.21
C THR A 107 -19.36 17.86 16.28
N TYR A 108 -18.20 17.48 16.82
CA TYR A 108 -17.18 16.76 16.08
C TYR A 108 -17.46 15.26 16.12
N LEU A 109 -17.61 14.65 14.94
CA LEU A 109 -17.63 13.20 14.80
C LEU A 109 -16.22 12.73 14.46
N LEU A 110 -15.59 12.06 15.42
CA LEU A 110 -14.32 11.40 15.25
C LEU A 110 -14.56 9.96 14.80
N LEU A 111 -14.10 9.61 13.60
CA LEU A 111 -14.22 8.28 13.03
C LEU A 111 -12.83 7.68 12.80
N ASP A 112 -12.51 6.64 13.56
CA ASP A 112 -11.26 5.90 13.35
C ASP A 112 -11.43 4.80 12.30
N GLU A 113 -10.36 4.55 11.53
CA GLU A 113 -10.32 3.60 10.40
C GLU A 113 -11.44 3.87 9.36
N CYS A 114 -11.65 5.14 9.00
CA CYS A 114 -12.77 5.60 8.19
C CYS A 114 -12.83 4.98 6.77
N HIS A 115 -11.74 4.41 6.27
CA HIS A 115 -11.70 3.65 5.02
C HIS A 115 -12.55 2.37 5.05
N ARG A 116 -12.86 1.85 6.25
CA ARG A 116 -13.70 0.65 6.42
C ARG A 116 -15.20 0.91 6.34
N TRP A 117 -15.60 2.16 6.20
CA TRP A 117 -17.02 2.47 6.03
C TRP A 117 -17.55 2.00 4.67
N SER A 118 -18.68 1.33 4.70
CA SER A 118 -19.43 1.01 3.50
C SER A 118 -19.98 2.28 2.82
N LYS A 119 -20.32 2.17 1.54
CA LYS A 119 -20.96 3.26 0.80
C LYS A 119 -22.23 3.76 1.51
N THR A 120 -23.07 2.85 2.03
CA THR A 120 -24.32 3.20 2.73
C THR A 120 -24.06 3.99 4.01
N GLN A 121 -23.01 3.65 4.78
CA GLN A 121 -22.63 4.42 5.97
C GLN A 121 -22.10 5.80 5.58
N SER A 122 -21.25 5.88 4.55
CA SER A 122 -20.74 7.13 4.01
C SER A 122 -21.85 8.05 3.51
N ASP A 123 -22.84 7.52 2.78
CA ASP A 123 -23.96 8.29 2.25
C ASP A 123 -24.87 8.82 3.37
N SER A 124 -24.98 8.10 4.50
CA SER A 124 -25.82 8.50 5.63
C SER A 124 -25.36 9.77 6.35
N ILE A 125 -24.07 10.13 6.26
CA ILE A 125 -23.54 11.31 6.93
C ILE A 125 -23.51 12.55 6.03
N LEU A 126 -23.62 12.39 4.70
CA LEU A 126 -23.48 13.50 3.75
C LEU A 126 -24.38 14.70 4.05
N PRO A 127 -25.68 14.52 4.35
CA PRO A 127 -26.55 15.66 4.66
C PRO A 127 -26.09 16.47 5.88
N ALA A 128 -25.56 15.77 6.91
CA ALA A 128 -25.09 16.43 8.14
C ALA A 128 -23.75 17.16 7.93
N LEU A 129 -22.91 16.68 7.01
CA LEU A 129 -21.67 17.37 6.59
C LEU A 129 -22.00 18.64 5.80
N GLU A 130 -22.95 18.55 4.86
CA GLU A 130 -23.34 19.67 4.01
C GLU A 130 -24.01 20.80 4.80
N SER A 131 -24.85 20.44 5.78
CA SER A 131 -25.55 21.42 6.64
C SER A 131 -24.66 21.97 7.76
N GLY A 132 -23.44 21.40 7.98
CA GLY A 132 -22.54 21.81 9.06
C GLY A 132 -23.01 21.40 10.48
N ILE A 133 -24.04 20.57 10.60
CA ILE A 133 -24.52 20.03 11.87
C ILE A 133 -23.43 19.20 12.54
N VAL A 134 -22.68 18.43 11.73
CA VAL A 134 -21.55 17.63 12.17
C VAL A 134 -20.29 18.08 11.45
N ARG A 135 -19.21 18.31 12.22
CA ARG A 135 -17.86 18.47 11.70
C ARG A 135 -17.14 17.10 11.79
N PHE A 136 -16.80 16.53 10.67
CA PHE A 136 -16.20 15.20 10.59
C PHE A 136 -14.69 15.25 10.69
N ILE A 137 -14.08 14.39 11.51
CA ILE A 137 -12.64 14.13 11.49
C ILE A 137 -12.45 12.62 11.35
N GLY A 138 -12.14 12.17 10.12
CA GLY A 138 -11.79 10.79 9.83
C GLY A 138 -10.31 10.54 10.01
N SER A 139 -9.93 9.40 10.61
CA SER A 139 -8.53 8.91 10.61
C SER A 139 -8.45 7.60 9.84
N THR A 140 -7.41 7.46 9.03
CA THR A 140 -7.16 6.26 8.22
C THR A 140 -5.67 6.03 7.99
N THR A 141 -5.28 4.78 7.80
CA THR A 141 -3.95 4.40 7.36
C THR A 141 -3.83 4.35 5.85
N GLU A 142 -4.93 4.33 5.12
CA GLU A 142 -4.99 4.23 3.67
C GLU A 142 -5.14 5.59 2.98
N ASN A 143 -4.81 5.63 1.67
CA ASN A 143 -5.04 6.82 0.85
C ASN A 143 -6.56 7.03 0.63
N PRO A 144 -7.16 8.10 1.19
CA PRO A 144 -8.61 8.32 1.12
C PRO A 144 -9.12 8.52 -0.31
N MET A 145 -8.27 8.94 -1.25
CA MET A 145 -8.64 9.09 -2.66
C MET A 145 -8.92 7.76 -3.35
N VAL A 146 -8.40 6.65 -2.79
CA VAL A 146 -8.55 5.29 -3.33
C VAL A 146 -9.57 4.49 -2.52
N SER A 147 -9.53 4.61 -1.18
CA SER A 147 -10.25 3.73 -0.27
C SER A 147 -11.60 4.26 0.22
N MET A 148 -11.91 5.55 -0.05
CA MET A 148 -13.14 6.17 0.43
C MET A 148 -14.05 6.65 -0.71
N THR A 149 -15.33 6.88 -0.41
CA THR A 149 -16.27 7.41 -1.39
C THR A 149 -15.93 8.85 -1.75
N GLY A 150 -15.86 9.16 -3.05
CA GLY A 150 -15.54 10.51 -3.53
C GLY A 150 -16.47 11.59 -3.00
N ALA A 151 -17.72 11.24 -2.65
CA ALA A 151 -18.68 12.15 -2.07
C ALA A 151 -18.27 12.67 -0.68
N VAL A 152 -17.68 11.84 0.18
CA VAL A 152 -17.14 12.24 1.48
C VAL A 152 -15.82 13.00 1.31
N VAL A 153 -14.92 12.46 0.47
CA VAL A 153 -13.61 13.06 0.24
C VAL A 153 -13.71 14.50 -0.28
N SER A 154 -14.63 14.75 -1.22
CA SER A 154 -14.81 16.10 -1.80
C SER A 154 -15.31 17.16 -0.80
N ARG A 155 -15.87 16.73 0.35
CA ARG A 155 -16.37 17.61 1.42
C ARG A 155 -15.42 17.75 2.60
N CYS A 156 -14.27 17.06 2.54
CA CYS A 156 -13.27 17.06 3.60
C CYS A 156 -11.94 17.66 3.13
N ARG A 157 -11.22 18.31 4.04
CA ARG A 157 -9.82 18.69 3.82
C ARG A 157 -8.94 17.49 4.15
N LEU A 158 -7.99 17.18 3.27
CA LEU A 158 -7.06 16.07 3.44
C LEU A 158 -5.77 16.56 4.10
N PHE A 159 -5.34 15.91 5.17
CA PHE A 159 -4.08 16.17 5.85
C PHE A 159 -3.26 14.89 5.92
N GLN A 160 -2.14 14.89 5.22
CA GLN A 160 -1.21 13.76 5.22
C GLN A 160 -0.30 13.80 6.43
N PHE A 161 -0.22 12.69 7.14
CA PHE A 161 0.70 12.45 8.24
C PHE A 161 1.88 11.62 7.74
N PHE A 162 3.07 11.97 8.19
CA PHE A 162 4.29 11.22 7.90
C PHE A 162 4.72 10.39 9.10
N PRO A 163 5.54 9.34 8.91
CA PRO A 163 6.20 8.66 10.02
C PRO A 163 6.92 9.69 10.90
N LEU A 164 6.90 9.51 12.21
CA LEU A 164 7.68 10.35 13.11
C LEU A 164 9.17 10.12 12.88
N THR A 165 9.96 11.16 13.00
CA THR A 165 11.43 11.03 12.96
C THR A 165 11.96 10.31 14.18
N ALA A 166 13.16 9.75 14.12
CA ALA A 166 13.81 9.16 15.30
C ALA A 166 13.91 10.16 16.46
N ASP A 167 14.15 11.44 16.16
CA ASP A 167 14.22 12.50 17.17
C ASP A 167 12.87 12.80 17.80
N ASP A 168 11.77 12.74 17.03
CA ASP A 168 10.41 12.86 17.57
C ASP A 168 10.09 11.71 18.51
N ILE A 169 10.44 10.48 18.13
CA ILE A 169 10.27 9.28 18.98
C ILE A 169 11.09 9.43 20.27
N LYS A 170 12.35 9.83 20.18
CA LYS A 170 13.21 10.08 21.34
C LYS A 170 12.62 11.14 22.27
N LYS A 171 12.04 12.20 21.70
CA LYS A 171 11.34 13.24 22.50
C LYS A 171 10.14 12.66 23.22
N ALA A 172 9.32 11.82 22.56
CA ALA A 172 8.21 11.15 23.21
C ALA A 172 8.65 10.22 24.35
N MET A 173 9.71 9.43 24.14
CA MET A 173 10.28 8.54 25.13
C MET A 173 10.84 9.32 26.35
N ARG A 174 11.59 10.41 26.13
CA ARG A 174 12.11 11.27 27.23
C ARG A 174 10.96 11.85 28.05
N THR A 175 9.91 12.34 27.36
CA THR A 175 8.72 12.85 28.06
C THR A 175 8.08 11.75 28.93
N ALA A 176 7.98 10.53 28.41
CA ALA A 176 7.42 9.40 29.15
C ALA A 176 8.28 9.00 30.38
N LEU A 177 9.60 9.04 30.23
CA LEU A 177 10.53 8.75 31.37
C LEU A 177 10.50 9.82 32.43
N SER A 178 10.21 11.08 32.08
CA SER A 178 10.20 12.19 33.05
C SER A 178 8.84 12.46 33.71
N ASP A 179 7.73 12.08 33.07
CA ASP A 179 6.37 12.33 33.58
C ASP A 179 6.02 11.38 34.71
N LYS A 180 5.89 11.94 35.93
CA LYS A 180 5.58 11.17 37.15
C LYS A 180 4.10 10.80 37.29
N GLU A 181 3.22 11.51 36.59
CA GLU A 181 1.77 11.29 36.68
C GLU A 181 1.28 10.25 35.67
N ARG A 182 1.69 10.40 34.41
CA ARG A 182 1.21 9.61 33.27
C ARG A 182 2.24 8.60 32.78
N GLY A 183 3.52 8.91 32.97
CA GLY A 183 4.65 8.17 32.43
C GLY A 183 5.28 7.18 33.41
N LEU A 184 6.58 7.02 33.23
CA LEU A 184 7.45 6.15 34.02
C LEU A 184 8.32 6.91 35.03
N GLY A 185 8.17 8.24 35.16
CA GLY A 185 8.98 9.08 36.06
C GLY A 185 8.79 8.79 37.55
N GLY A 186 7.92 7.84 37.91
CA GLY A 186 7.82 7.29 39.27
C GLY A 186 8.77 6.12 39.53
N TYR A 187 9.42 5.59 38.54
CA TYR A 187 10.43 4.54 38.62
C TYR A 187 11.81 5.15 38.44
N ASP A 188 12.81 4.58 39.11
CA ASP A 188 14.20 5.00 38.96
C ASP A 188 14.84 4.22 37.82
N ILE A 189 14.67 4.71 36.58
CA ILE A 189 15.08 4.04 35.34
C ILE A 189 16.36 4.67 34.84
N VAL A 190 17.37 3.83 34.67
CA VAL A 190 18.63 4.13 33.95
C VAL A 190 18.59 3.37 32.61
N ILE A 191 18.56 4.09 31.51
CA ILE A 191 18.58 3.48 30.19
C ILE A 191 19.87 3.85 29.45
N ASP A 192 20.58 2.87 28.91
CA ASP A 192 21.78 3.07 28.13
C ASP A 192 21.47 3.80 26.82
N ASN A 193 22.42 4.60 26.33
CA ASN A 193 22.18 5.41 25.14
C ASN A 193 21.94 4.55 23.88
N ASP A 194 22.62 3.43 23.74
CA ASP A 194 22.43 2.47 22.64
C ASP A 194 21.09 1.74 22.73
N ALA A 195 20.62 1.38 23.93
CA ALA A 195 19.29 0.84 24.19
C ALA A 195 18.20 1.85 23.80
N PHE A 196 18.37 3.11 24.20
CA PHE A 196 17.44 4.19 23.89
C PHE A 196 17.35 4.47 22.39
N GLU A 197 18.51 4.53 21.71
CA GLU A 197 18.60 4.67 20.25
C GLU A 197 17.98 3.47 19.54
N HIS A 198 18.23 2.25 20.02
CA HIS A 198 17.69 1.03 19.43
C HIS A 198 16.16 1.02 19.43
N ILE A 199 15.52 1.34 20.56
CA ILE A 199 14.05 1.42 20.66
C ILE A 199 13.52 2.49 19.70
N ALA A 200 14.15 3.68 19.65
CA ALA A 200 13.70 4.78 18.82
C ALA A 200 13.78 4.46 17.31
N LEU A 201 14.88 3.85 16.86
CA LEU A 201 15.08 3.49 15.46
C LEU A 201 14.16 2.34 15.02
N THR A 202 14.02 1.31 15.86
CA THR A 202 13.24 0.11 15.53
C THR A 202 11.74 0.39 15.52
N ALA A 203 11.28 1.43 16.22
CA ALA A 203 9.89 1.87 16.19
C ALA A 203 9.44 2.36 14.79
N ASN A 204 10.37 2.67 13.90
CA ASN A 204 10.10 3.04 12.51
C ASN A 204 9.00 4.11 12.35
N GLY A 205 9.06 5.15 13.17
CA GLY A 205 8.12 6.28 13.14
C GLY A 205 6.79 6.08 13.88
N ASP A 206 6.62 4.97 14.59
CA ASP A 206 5.43 4.65 15.38
C ASP A 206 5.70 4.87 16.89
N ALA A 207 5.22 6.02 17.42
CA ALA A 207 5.39 6.34 18.84
C ALA A 207 4.70 5.33 19.77
N ARG A 208 3.59 4.73 19.38
CA ARG A 208 2.90 3.72 20.18
C ARG A 208 3.79 2.49 20.41
N SER A 209 4.44 2.03 19.36
CA SER A 209 5.37 0.90 19.44
C SER A 209 6.58 1.22 20.32
N ALA A 210 7.17 2.41 20.18
CA ALA A 210 8.29 2.83 21.01
C ALA A 210 7.93 2.90 22.49
N LEU A 211 6.80 3.52 22.82
CA LEU A 211 6.34 3.65 24.20
C LEU A 211 5.95 2.32 24.83
N ASN A 212 5.33 1.41 24.05
CA ASN A 212 5.01 0.07 24.54
C ASN A 212 6.28 -0.76 24.80
N ALA A 213 7.29 -0.67 23.90
CA ALA A 213 8.58 -1.33 24.11
C ALA A 213 9.29 -0.79 25.36
N LEU A 214 9.30 0.53 25.54
CA LEU A 214 9.88 1.18 26.71
C LEU A 214 9.17 0.76 28.01
N GLU A 215 7.83 0.69 27.99
CA GLU A 215 7.04 0.24 29.16
C GLU A 215 7.35 -1.22 29.48
N LEU A 216 7.41 -2.08 28.46
CA LEU A 216 7.73 -3.50 28.64
C LEU A 216 9.13 -3.67 29.26
N ALA A 217 10.14 -2.99 28.70
CA ALA A 217 11.50 -3.00 29.22
C ALA A 217 11.53 -2.58 30.71
N ALA A 218 10.87 -1.47 31.04
CA ALA A 218 10.85 -0.96 32.42
C ALA A 218 10.13 -1.87 33.40
N LEU A 219 9.01 -2.50 33.03
CA LEU A 219 8.21 -3.31 33.93
C LEU A 219 8.71 -4.75 34.08
N THR A 220 9.51 -5.25 33.13
CA THR A 220 10.05 -6.63 33.19
C THR A 220 11.47 -6.72 33.74
N THR A 221 12.17 -5.61 33.83
CA THR A 221 13.52 -5.55 34.41
C THR A 221 13.44 -5.40 35.91
N ALA A 222 14.07 -6.31 36.66
CA ALA A 222 14.16 -6.21 38.10
C ALA A 222 15.09 -5.06 38.52
N PRO A 223 14.76 -4.28 39.59
CA PRO A 223 15.68 -3.30 40.11
C PRO A 223 16.97 -3.95 40.62
N ASP A 224 18.09 -3.24 40.50
CA ASP A 224 19.38 -3.63 41.06
C ASP A 224 19.41 -3.45 42.58
N GLU A 225 20.58 -3.68 43.19
CA GLU A 225 20.78 -3.55 44.65
C GLU A 225 20.56 -2.12 45.19
N ASP A 226 20.73 -1.10 44.32
CA ASP A 226 20.51 0.31 44.61
C ASP A 226 19.08 0.77 44.30
N GLY A 227 18.23 -0.10 43.73
CA GLY A 227 16.84 0.16 43.41
C GLY A 227 16.64 0.74 42.00
N HIS A 228 17.68 0.82 41.16
CA HIS A 228 17.59 1.31 39.79
C HIS A 228 17.14 0.21 38.82
N ILE A 229 16.28 0.55 37.90
CA ILE A 229 15.90 -0.31 36.76
C ILE A 229 16.84 0.00 35.61
N HIS A 230 17.80 -0.88 35.34
CA HIS A 230 18.80 -0.67 34.27
C HIS A 230 18.38 -1.34 32.98
N ILE A 231 18.13 -0.55 31.94
CA ILE A 231 17.75 -1.02 30.58
C ILE A 231 18.98 -0.92 29.68
N ASP A 232 19.58 -2.06 29.43
CA ASP A 232 20.69 -2.22 28.47
C ASP A 232 20.22 -2.56 27.06
N ALA A 233 21.14 -2.70 26.10
CA ALA A 233 20.84 -3.03 24.72
C ALA A 233 20.16 -4.41 24.56
N ALA A 234 20.43 -5.39 25.42
CA ALA A 234 19.84 -6.72 25.35
C ALA A 234 18.37 -6.66 25.77
N VAL A 235 18.06 -6.02 26.91
CA VAL A 235 16.69 -5.78 27.39
C VAL A 235 15.89 -4.98 26.36
N ALA A 236 16.48 -3.94 25.77
CA ALA A 236 15.84 -3.15 24.71
C ALA A 236 15.49 -4.00 23.49
N ALA A 237 16.43 -4.84 23.02
CA ALA A 237 16.23 -5.72 21.87
C ALA A 237 15.13 -6.77 22.11
N GLU A 238 15.03 -7.34 23.31
CA GLU A 238 13.97 -8.28 23.68
C GLU A 238 12.60 -7.60 23.79
N SER A 239 12.57 -6.37 24.29
CA SER A 239 11.34 -5.60 24.50
C SER A 239 10.74 -5.06 23.22
N VAL A 240 11.56 -4.88 22.19
CA VAL A 240 11.09 -4.54 20.84
C VAL A 240 10.57 -5.80 20.17
N GLN A 241 9.25 -6.02 20.23
CA GLN A 241 8.63 -7.06 19.44
C GLN A 241 8.96 -6.80 17.97
N LYS A 242 9.53 -7.80 17.26
CA LYS A 242 9.63 -7.75 15.81
C LYS A 242 8.23 -7.53 15.28
N LYS A 243 7.92 -6.32 14.84
CA LYS A 243 6.67 -6.10 14.10
C LYS A 243 6.67 -7.09 12.94
N VAL A 244 5.65 -7.92 12.88
CA VAL A 244 5.11 -8.29 11.58
C VAL A 244 4.71 -6.94 11.00
N VAL A 245 5.50 -6.44 10.04
CA VAL A 245 5.26 -5.16 9.40
C VAL A 245 3.92 -5.33 8.68
N ASN A 246 2.84 -4.89 9.31
CA ASN A 246 1.58 -4.67 8.60
C ASN A 246 1.84 -3.48 7.68
N VAL A 247 2.38 -3.80 6.52
CA VAL A 247 2.45 -2.87 5.41
C VAL A 247 1.01 -2.60 5.03
N ASP A 248 0.57 -1.36 5.16
CA ASP A 248 -0.72 -0.96 4.64
C ASP A 248 -0.76 -1.21 3.12
N ASP A 249 -1.94 -1.36 2.56
CA ASP A 249 -2.10 -1.69 1.15
C ASP A 249 -1.39 -0.66 0.24
N GLU A 250 -1.38 0.62 0.60
CA GLU A 250 -0.71 1.66 -0.17
C GLU A 250 0.81 1.46 -0.21
N GLN A 251 1.43 1.23 0.93
CA GLN A 251 2.87 1.00 1.02
C GLN A 251 3.27 -0.32 0.33
N PHE A 252 2.44 -1.36 0.44
CA PHE A 252 2.60 -2.61 -0.29
C PHE A 252 2.62 -2.36 -1.82
N TYR A 253 1.61 -1.68 -2.36
CA TYR A 253 1.55 -1.37 -3.78
C TYR A 253 2.69 -0.46 -4.24
N ASN A 254 3.12 0.48 -3.41
CA ASN A 254 4.26 1.35 -3.72
C ASN A 254 5.57 0.57 -3.80
N MET A 255 5.84 -0.34 -2.84
CA MET A 255 7.03 -1.19 -2.88
C MET A 255 6.99 -2.17 -4.05
N LEU A 256 5.83 -2.77 -4.32
CA LEU A 256 5.66 -3.68 -5.46
C LEU A 256 5.84 -2.95 -6.79
N SER A 257 5.32 -1.72 -6.91
CA SER A 257 5.52 -0.86 -8.08
C SER A 257 7.00 -0.49 -8.27
N ALA A 258 7.70 -0.17 -7.20
CA ALA A 258 9.14 0.12 -7.24
C ALA A 258 9.95 -1.12 -7.67
N PHE A 259 9.62 -2.30 -7.15
CA PHE A 259 10.20 -3.57 -7.57
C PHE A 259 10.01 -3.81 -9.09
N CYS A 260 8.77 -3.72 -9.58
CA CYS A 260 8.45 -3.90 -10.98
C CYS A 260 9.18 -2.89 -11.90
N LYS A 261 9.26 -1.63 -11.48
CA LYS A 261 9.98 -0.58 -12.23
C LYS A 261 11.49 -0.82 -12.25
N SER A 262 12.06 -1.38 -11.18
CA SER A 262 13.48 -1.76 -11.14
C SER A 262 13.77 -2.92 -12.10
N LEU A 263 12.89 -3.94 -12.18
CA LEU A 263 13.01 -5.01 -13.17
C LEU A 263 12.99 -4.47 -14.61
N ARG A 264 12.04 -3.57 -14.91
CA ARG A 264 11.91 -2.92 -16.22
C ARG A 264 13.12 -2.05 -16.54
N GLY A 265 13.61 -1.30 -15.57
CA GLY A 265 14.78 -0.42 -15.71
C GLY A 265 16.12 -1.17 -15.80
N GLY A 266 16.16 -2.47 -15.46
CA GLY A 266 17.39 -3.27 -15.46
C GLY A 266 18.32 -2.96 -14.29
N ASP A 267 17.78 -2.43 -13.17
CA ASP A 267 18.54 -2.17 -11.95
C ASP A 267 18.42 -3.36 -11.00
N SER A 268 19.42 -4.26 -11.04
CA SER A 268 19.46 -5.49 -10.25
C SER A 268 19.54 -5.19 -8.75
N ASP A 269 20.32 -4.20 -8.33
CA ASP A 269 20.50 -3.85 -6.93
C ASP A 269 19.23 -3.29 -6.32
N ALA A 270 18.56 -2.37 -7.03
CA ALA A 270 17.28 -1.84 -6.61
C ALA A 270 16.20 -2.93 -6.55
N ALA A 271 16.13 -3.82 -7.55
CA ALA A 271 15.17 -4.92 -7.57
C ALA A 271 15.36 -5.88 -6.39
N ILE A 272 16.61 -6.25 -6.07
CA ILE A 272 16.95 -7.08 -4.91
C ILE A 272 16.59 -6.37 -3.59
N ALA A 273 16.89 -5.07 -3.48
CA ALA A 273 16.58 -4.29 -2.28
C ALA A 273 15.06 -4.22 -2.04
N TRP A 274 14.24 -4.00 -3.07
CA TRP A 274 12.78 -4.01 -2.96
C TRP A 274 12.23 -5.40 -2.69
N PHE A 275 12.79 -6.44 -3.32
CA PHE A 275 12.46 -7.83 -3.01
C PHE A 275 12.67 -8.15 -1.52
N ALA A 276 13.85 -7.82 -0.99
CA ALA A 276 14.16 -8.06 0.42
C ALA A 276 13.19 -7.33 1.36
N ARG A 277 12.84 -6.06 1.05
CA ARG A 277 11.87 -5.29 1.83
C ARG A 277 10.47 -5.87 1.77
N LEU A 278 10.00 -6.33 0.61
CA LEU A 278 8.72 -6.99 0.44
C LEU A 278 8.64 -8.28 1.26
N ILE A 279 9.68 -9.11 1.23
CA ILE A 279 9.74 -10.34 2.02
C ILE A 279 9.81 -10.03 3.52
N TYR A 280 10.61 -9.06 3.93
CA TYR A 280 10.69 -8.63 5.34
C TYR A 280 9.36 -8.07 5.84
N ALA A 281 8.60 -7.43 4.96
CA ALA A 281 7.25 -6.93 5.21
C ALA A 281 6.18 -8.04 5.28
N GLY A 282 6.54 -9.31 5.11
CA GLY A 282 5.63 -10.45 5.18
C GLY A 282 4.80 -10.69 3.92
N VAL A 283 5.20 -10.11 2.79
CA VAL A 283 4.52 -10.32 1.51
C VAL A 283 4.70 -11.77 1.06
N ASP A 284 3.62 -12.38 0.61
CA ASP A 284 3.66 -13.75 0.05
C ASP A 284 4.63 -13.79 -1.16
N PRO A 285 5.70 -14.60 -1.11
CA PRO A 285 6.69 -14.71 -2.19
C PRO A 285 6.08 -15.10 -3.53
N ARG A 286 4.92 -15.76 -3.54
CA ARG A 286 4.21 -16.11 -4.79
C ARG A 286 3.79 -14.86 -5.57
N ILE A 287 3.50 -13.76 -4.89
CA ILE A 287 3.17 -12.48 -5.55
C ILE A 287 4.39 -11.99 -6.33
N ILE A 288 5.59 -12.09 -5.73
CA ILE A 288 6.85 -11.71 -6.38
C ILE A 288 7.10 -12.59 -7.62
N CYS A 289 6.95 -13.92 -7.48
CA CYS A 289 7.11 -14.84 -8.60
C CYS A 289 6.14 -14.55 -9.76
N ARG A 290 4.87 -14.22 -9.46
CA ARG A 290 3.89 -13.81 -10.50
C ARG A 290 4.37 -12.56 -11.24
N ARG A 291 4.94 -11.58 -10.54
CA ARG A 291 5.50 -10.37 -11.17
C ARG A 291 6.72 -10.67 -12.01
N LEU A 292 7.62 -11.54 -11.54
CA LEU A 292 8.77 -11.99 -12.35
C LEU A 292 8.32 -12.61 -13.67
N ILE A 293 7.34 -13.52 -13.63
CA ILE A 293 6.78 -14.17 -14.83
C ILE A 293 6.18 -13.12 -15.78
N ALA A 294 5.39 -12.19 -15.26
CA ALA A 294 4.79 -11.13 -16.06
C ALA A 294 5.86 -10.24 -16.72
N HIS A 295 6.82 -9.73 -15.94
CA HIS A 295 7.86 -8.83 -16.44
C HIS A 295 8.89 -9.53 -17.35
N ALA A 296 9.13 -10.84 -17.17
CA ALA A 296 9.91 -11.62 -18.11
C ALA A 296 9.30 -11.63 -19.52
N SER A 297 7.96 -11.60 -19.63
CA SER A 297 7.26 -11.53 -20.91
C SER A 297 7.03 -10.10 -21.38
N GLU A 298 6.71 -9.18 -20.47
CA GLU A 298 6.36 -7.78 -20.76
C GLU A 298 7.57 -6.95 -21.15
N ASP A 299 8.67 -7.06 -20.41
CA ASP A 299 9.82 -6.16 -20.52
C ASP A 299 11.05 -6.81 -21.20
N VAL A 300 11.15 -8.13 -21.19
CA VAL A 300 12.25 -8.88 -21.86
C VAL A 300 11.74 -9.57 -23.11
N GLY A 301 10.63 -10.29 -23.00
CA GLY A 301 9.96 -10.94 -24.12
C GLY A 301 10.91 -11.83 -24.95
N LEU A 302 10.86 -11.66 -26.27
CA LEU A 302 11.66 -12.42 -27.21
C LEU A 302 13.09 -11.91 -27.36
N ALA A 303 13.48 -10.79 -26.74
CA ALA A 303 14.87 -10.38 -26.71
C ALA A 303 15.74 -11.41 -25.96
N ASN A 304 15.19 -12.02 -24.91
CA ASN A 304 15.80 -13.18 -24.24
C ASN A 304 14.71 -14.14 -23.68
N PRO A 305 14.26 -15.12 -24.48
CA PRO A 305 13.20 -16.06 -24.06
C PRO A 305 13.54 -16.87 -22.81
N GLN A 306 14.80 -16.98 -22.44
CA GLN A 306 15.22 -17.68 -21.22
C GLN A 306 14.73 -16.97 -19.94
N ALA A 307 14.44 -15.67 -19.99
CA ALA A 307 13.94 -14.92 -18.84
C ALA A 307 12.63 -15.51 -18.28
N MET A 308 11.72 -15.89 -19.17
CA MET A 308 10.46 -16.54 -18.78
C MET A 308 10.70 -17.91 -18.14
N LEU A 309 11.63 -18.70 -18.66
CA LEU A 309 11.98 -20.01 -18.10
C LEU A 309 12.61 -19.89 -16.72
N GLN A 310 13.50 -18.92 -16.51
CA GLN A 310 14.09 -18.64 -15.21
C GLN A 310 13.03 -18.19 -14.18
N ALA A 311 12.10 -17.33 -14.58
CA ALA A 311 11.01 -16.88 -13.71
C ALA A 311 10.09 -18.04 -13.28
N VAL A 312 9.74 -18.92 -14.23
CA VAL A 312 8.92 -20.12 -13.95
C VAL A 312 9.68 -21.10 -13.06
N ALA A 313 10.97 -21.35 -13.32
CA ALA A 313 11.80 -22.21 -12.51
C ALA A 313 11.92 -21.70 -11.06
N ALA A 314 12.07 -20.37 -10.86
CA ALA A 314 12.08 -19.77 -9.54
C ALA A 314 10.74 -19.95 -8.79
N ALA A 315 9.61 -19.82 -9.50
CA ALA A 315 8.29 -20.08 -8.91
C ALA A 315 8.11 -21.56 -8.51
N GLN A 316 8.57 -22.48 -9.34
CA GLN A 316 8.56 -23.92 -9.02
C GLN A 316 9.49 -24.26 -7.84
N ALA A 317 10.68 -23.65 -7.79
CA ALA A 317 11.60 -23.82 -6.65
C ALA A 317 10.94 -23.34 -5.35
N LEU A 318 10.22 -22.21 -5.37
CA LEU A 318 9.47 -21.72 -4.21
C LEU A 318 8.46 -22.76 -3.70
N GLU A 319 7.73 -23.42 -4.59
CA GLU A 319 6.75 -24.46 -4.20
C GLU A 319 7.41 -25.74 -3.69
N LEU A 320 8.60 -26.09 -4.20
CA LEU A 320 9.28 -27.34 -3.85
C LEU A 320 10.10 -27.25 -2.55
N ILE A 321 10.84 -26.17 -2.35
CA ILE A 321 11.77 -26.04 -1.23
C ILE A 321 11.35 -24.97 -0.21
N GLY A 322 10.41 -24.07 -0.58
CA GLY A 322 9.91 -23.03 0.32
C GLY A 322 10.92 -21.94 0.68
N MET A 323 10.50 -21.05 1.57
CA MET A 323 11.37 -20.04 2.18
C MET A 323 12.02 -20.61 3.45
N PRO A 324 13.26 -20.24 3.81
CA PRO A 324 14.08 -19.17 3.22
C PRO A 324 14.94 -19.59 2.02
N GLU A 325 15.06 -20.88 1.67
CA GLU A 325 15.99 -21.41 0.66
C GLU A 325 15.66 -20.87 -0.75
N ALA A 326 14.39 -20.78 -1.10
CA ALA A 326 13.92 -20.27 -2.39
C ALA A 326 14.34 -18.82 -2.68
N ARG A 327 14.81 -18.06 -1.67
CA ARG A 327 15.38 -16.71 -1.88
C ARG A 327 16.45 -16.70 -2.97
N LEU A 328 17.29 -17.74 -3.01
CA LEU A 328 18.39 -17.82 -3.97
C LEU A 328 17.86 -17.94 -5.40
N SER A 329 16.91 -18.85 -5.63
CA SER A 329 16.29 -19.05 -6.94
C SER A 329 15.52 -17.82 -7.42
N ILE A 330 14.80 -17.15 -6.52
CA ILE A 330 14.07 -15.91 -6.83
C ILE A 330 15.05 -14.79 -7.17
N THR A 331 16.12 -14.61 -6.39
CA THR A 331 17.13 -13.60 -6.65
C THR A 331 17.88 -13.85 -7.97
N GLN A 332 18.18 -15.12 -8.29
CA GLN A 332 18.76 -15.48 -9.58
C GLN A 332 17.86 -15.04 -10.75
N ALA A 333 16.55 -15.29 -10.65
CA ALA A 333 15.59 -14.87 -11.68
C ALA A 333 15.49 -13.33 -11.77
N ILE A 334 15.49 -12.62 -10.64
CA ILE A 334 15.53 -11.14 -10.59
C ILE A 334 16.72 -10.61 -11.37
N ILE A 335 17.93 -11.07 -11.03
CA ILE A 335 19.16 -10.64 -11.71
C ILE A 335 19.09 -10.97 -13.20
N PHE A 336 18.66 -12.18 -13.55
CA PHE A 336 18.57 -12.60 -14.95
C PHE A 336 17.64 -11.71 -15.77
N ILE A 337 16.48 -11.34 -15.22
CA ILE A 337 15.52 -10.44 -15.87
C ILE A 337 16.12 -9.02 -15.99
N CYS A 338 16.74 -8.51 -14.93
CA CYS A 338 17.33 -7.18 -14.94
C CYS A 338 18.44 -7.04 -16.00
N GLU A 339 19.34 -8.02 -16.06
CA GLU A 339 20.51 -8.02 -16.98
C GLU A 339 20.15 -8.45 -18.41
N SER A 340 18.91 -8.93 -18.66
CA SER A 340 18.48 -9.31 -20.00
C SER A 340 18.22 -8.09 -20.89
N PRO A 341 18.51 -8.18 -22.20
CA PRO A 341 18.07 -7.17 -23.16
C PRO A 341 16.58 -6.95 -23.08
N LYS A 342 16.12 -5.70 -23.20
CA LYS A 342 14.72 -5.33 -23.04
C LYS A 342 13.99 -5.26 -24.37
N SER A 343 12.75 -5.78 -24.40
CA SER A 343 11.83 -5.64 -25.52
C SER A 343 10.39 -5.71 -25.04
N ASN A 344 9.57 -4.78 -25.48
CA ASN A 344 8.13 -4.77 -25.26
C ASN A 344 7.34 -5.20 -26.51
N SER A 345 8.00 -5.81 -27.49
CA SER A 345 7.39 -6.20 -28.77
C SER A 345 6.16 -7.11 -28.61
N VAL A 346 6.20 -7.99 -27.59
CA VAL A 346 5.09 -8.90 -27.27
C VAL A 346 3.87 -8.13 -26.76
N VAL A 347 4.08 -7.16 -25.87
CA VAL A 347 3.00 -6.30 -25.35
C VAL A 347 2.38 -5.47 -26.46
N MET A 348 3.21 -4.82 -27.26
CA MET A 348 2.73 -4.00 -28.38
C MET A 348 1.93 -4.83 -29.39
N ALA A 349 2.35 -6.08 -29.64
CA ALA A 349 1.67 -6.99 -30.55
C ALA A 349 0.28 -7.39 -30.03
N VAL A 350 0.20 -7.82 -28.76
CA VAL A 350 -1.07 -8.27 -28.18
C VAL A 350 -2.05 -7.10 -28.03
N ASP A 351 -1.60 -5.95 -27.52
CA ASP A 351 -2.45 -4.78 -27.32
C ASP A 351 -3.02 -4.24 -28.62
N SER A 352 -2.20 -4.24 -29.70
CA SER A 352 -2.67 -3.83 -31.02
C SER A 352 -3.70 -4.81 -31.59
N ALA A 353 -3.47 -6.12 -31.45
CA ALA A 353 -4.40 -7.13 -31.93
C ALA A 353 -5.74 -7.09 -31.18
N PHE A 354 -5.72 -6.95 -29.86
CA PHE A 354 -6.95 -6.85 -29.06
C PHE A 354 -7.73 -5.56 -29.37
N ARG A 355 -7.04 -4.44 -29.54
CA ARG A 355 -7.69 -3.18 -29.96
C ARG A 355 -8.38 -3.31 -31.31
N ASP A 356 -7.75 -3.96 -32.29
CA ASP A 356 -8.35 -4.20 -33.59
C ASP A 356 -9.56 -5.13 -33.46
N ALA A 357 -9.51 -6.16 -32.62
CA ALA A 357 -10.64 -7.05 -32.39
C ALA A 357 -11.85 -6.34 -31.72
N GLU A 358 -11.62 -5.28 -30.93
CA GLU A 358 -12.69 -4.47 -30.35
C GLU A 358 -13.30 -3.47 -31.35
N THR A 359 -12.52 -3.00 -32.31
CA THR A 359 -12.89 -1.84 -33.14
C THR A 359 -13.23 -2.20 -34.58
N ILE A 360 -12.70 -3.32 -35.10
CA ILE A 360 -12.94 -3.77 -36.47
C ILE A 360 -14.07 -4.81 -36.45
N PRO A 361 -15.11 -4.65 -37.32
CA PRO A 361 -16.20 -5.61 -37.38
C PRO A 361 -15.72 -7.02 -37.72
N ASP A 362 -16.38 -8.03 -37.14
CA ASP A 362 -16.12 -9.43 -37.41
C ASP A 362 -16.31 -9.76 -38.89
N GLU A 363 -15.32 -10.37 -39.48
CA GLU A 363 -15.37 -10.87 -40.86
C GLU A 363 -15.26 -12.40 -40.87
N PRO A 364 -15.90 -13.06 -41.87
CA PRO A 364 -15.80 -14.50 -41.96
C PRO A 364 -14.37 -14.95 -42.25
N VAL A 365 -13.95 -16.04 -41.59
CA VAL A 365 -12.65 -16.67 -41.84
C VAL A 365 -12.51 -16.98 -43.32
N PRO A 366 -11.36 -16.66 -43.94
CA PRO A 366 -11.09 -16.99 -45.37
C PRO A 366 -11.36 -18.47 -45.65
N ILE A 367 -12.00 -18.76 -46.80
CA ILE A 367 -12.56 -20.09 -47.09
C ILE A 367 -11.52 -21.20 -47.03
N HIS A 368 -10.28 -20.93 -47.46
CA HIS A 368 -9.18 -21.88 -47.47
C HIS A 368 -8.64 -22.20 -46.05
N LEU A 369 -8.91 -21.36 -45.06
CA LEU A 369 -8.52 -21.54 -43.65
C LEU A 369 -9.63 -22.17 -42.80
N ARG A 370 -10.84 -22.34 -43.36
CA ARG A 370 -11.96 -22.90 -42.58
C ARG A 370 -11.78 -24.35 -42.30
N ASP A 371 -12.30 -24.78 -41.14
CA ASP A 371 -12.22 -26.16 -40.67
C ASP A 371 -12.83 -27.16 -41.65
N THR A 372 -12.09 -28.23 -41.93
CA THR A 372 -12.45 -29.33 -42.84
C THR A 372 -12.69 -30.65 -42.07
N SER A 373 -12.60 -30.67 -40.78
CA SER A 373 -12.65 -31.88 -39.94
C SER A 373 -14.04 -32.51 -39.79
N TYR A 374 -15.11 -31.80 -40.13
CA TYR A 374 -16.48 -32.28 -39.97
C TYR A 374 -17.13 -32.72 -41.30
N ARG A 375 -18.07 -33.66 -41.18
CA ARG A 375 -18.77 -34.24 -42.36
C ARG A 375 -19.58 -33.16 -43.09
N GLY A 376 -19.28 -32.97 -44.37
CA GLY A 376 -19.96 -32.00 -45.25
C GLY A 376 -19.26 -30.64 -45.35
N ALA A 377 -18.10 -30.44 -44.72
CA ALA A 377 -17.28 -29.24 -44.87
C ALA A 377 -16.86 -29.00 -46.33
N ASP A 378 -16.63 -30.05 -47.08
CA ASP A 378 -16.33 -30.05 -48.53
C ASP A 378 -17.45 -29.46 -49.36
N LYS A 379 -18.72 -29.73 -49.02
CA LYS A 379 -19.91 -29.16 -49.71
C LYS A 379 -20.03 -27.65 -49.54
N LEU A 380 -19.46 -27.13 -48.45
CA LEU A 380 -19.40 -25.68 -48.15
C LEU A 380 -18.15 -25.04 -48.77
N GLY A 381 -17.28 -25.83 -49.42
CA GLY A 381 -16.05 -25.35 -50.01
C GLY A 381 -14.94 -25.03 -49.01
N ASN A 382 -15.08 -25.45 -47.76
CA ASN A 382 -14.08 -25.21 -46.75
C ASN A 382 -12.74 -25.86 -47.10
N GLY A 383 -11.65 -25.18 -46.82
CA GLY A 383 -10.29 -25.64 -47.11
C GLY A 383 -9.87 -25.56 -48.58
N LYS A 384 -10.79 -25.15 -49.48
CA LYS A 384 -10.47 -25.09 -50.90
C LYS A 384 -9.40 -24.04 -51.19
N GLY A 385 -8.30 -24.50 -51.81
CA GLY A 385 -7.17 -23.63 -52.15
C GLY A 385 -6.13 -23.47 -51.02
N TYR A 386 -6.29 -24.16 -49.89
CA TYR A 386 -5.25 -24.19 -48.87
C TYR A 386 -3.96 -24.81 -49.37
N LYS A 387 -2.86 -24.13 -49.16
CA LYS A 387 -1.51 -24.59 -49.49
C LYS A 387 -0.83 -25.05 -48.21
N TYR A 388 -0.53 -26.35 -48.11
CA TYR A 388 0.14 -26.90 -46.95
C TYR A 388 1.62 -26.53 -46.93
N PRO A 389 2.14 -25.75 -45.98
CA PRO A 389 3.51 -25.20 -46.06
C PRO A 389 4.60 -26.26 -46.13
N HIS A 390 4.40 -27.44 -45.52
CA HIS A 390 5.41 -28.50 -45.56
C HIS A 390 5.62 -29.14 -46.96
N ASP A 391 4.72 -28.88 -47.90
CA ASP A 391 4.88 -29.34 -49.30
C ASP A 391 5.77 -28.38 -50.13
N TYR A 392 6.22 -27.26 -49.49
CA TYR A 392 6.98 -26.22 -50.17
C TYR A 392 8.40 -26.08 -49.61
N PRO A 393 9.38 -25.63 -50.44
CA PRO A 393 10.76 -25.44 -50.01
C PRO A 393 10.83 -24.48 -48.80
N GLY A 394 11.61 -24.88 -47.76
CA GLY A 394 11.76 -24.10 -46.54
C GLY A 394 10.50 -24.02 -45.69
N HIS A 395 9.45 -24.81 -45.98
CA HIS A 395 8.18 -24.83 -45.26
C HIS A 395 7.49 -23.46 -45.22
N VAL A 396 7.68 -22.64 -46.26
CA VAL A 396 7.09 -21.31 -46.41
C VAL A 396 6.34 -21.23 -47.74
N VAL A 397 5.12 -20.73 -47.70
CA VAL A 397 4.30 -20.54 -48.89
C VAL A 397 3.56 -19.19 -48.80
N ALA A 398 3.48 -18.51 -49.92
CA ALA A 398 2.70 -17.29 -50.05
C ALA A 398 1.21 -17.63 -50.10
N GLN A 399 0.51 -17.34 -49.00
CA GLN A 399 -0.95 -17.35 -48.95
C GLN A 399 -1.40 -16.34 -47.88
N GLU A 400 -2.65 -15.90 -47.98
CA GLU A 400 -3.24 -14.97 -47.05
C GLU A 400 -3.76 -15.73 -45.82
N TYR A 401 -3.42 -15.25 -44.59
CA TYR A 401 -3.84 -15.86 -43.35
C TYR A 401 -4.80 -14.96 -42.56
N MET A 402 -5.00 -13.72 -42.97
CA MET A 402 -5.87 -12.77 -42.29
C MET A 402 -7.15 -12.51 -43.11
N PRO A 403 -8.23 -12.07 -42.46
CA PRO A 403 -9.39 -11.55 -43.17
C PRO A 403 -9.02 -10.27 -43.94
N PRO A 404 -9.79 -9.90 -44.97
CA PRO A 404 -9.47 -8.76 -45.84
C PRO A 404 -9.24 -7.45 -45.11
N SER A 405 -10.00 -7.16 -44.04
CA SER A 405 -9.86 -5.94 -43.23
C SER A 405 -8.54 -5.85 -42.44
N LEU A 406 -7.90 -6.99 -42.19
CA LEU A 406 -6.65 -7.08 -41.45
C LEU A 406 -5.43 -7.41 -42.32
N LYS A 407 -5.61 -7.54 -43.63
CA LYS A 407 -4.58 -8.01 -44.55
C LYS A 407 -3.26 -7.25 -44.43
N ASP A 408 -3.31 -5.94 -44.27
CA ASP A 408 -2.13 -5.07 -44.18
C ASP A 408 -1.67 -4.81 -42.77
N LYS A 409 -2.31 -5.41 -41.77
CA LYS A 409 -1.95 -5.25 -40.37
C LYS A 409 -0.70 -6.08 -40.01
N ARG A 410 0.15 -5.48 -39.21
CA ARG A 410 1.34 -6.13 -38.62
C ARG A 410 1.33 -5.92 -37.14
N TYR A 411 1.11 -6.96 -36.39
CA TYR A 411 1.07 -6.90 -34.93
C TYR A 411 2.46 -7.08 -34.32
N TYR A 412 3.18 -8.11 -34.73
CA TYR A 412 4.51 -8.37 -34.26
C TYR A 412 5.58 -7.68 -35.10
N ILE A 413 6.27 -6.73 -34.46
CA ILE A 413 7.43 -6.04 -35.02
C ILE A 413 8.61 -6.35 -34.08
N PRO A 414 9.58 -7.18 -34.54
CA PRO A 414 10.72 -7.57 -33.72
C PRO A 414 11.58 -6.36 -33.34
N GLY A 415 12.03 -6.35 -32.07
CA GLY A 415 12.98 -5.37 -31.56
C GLY A 415 14.38 -5.51 -32.17
N GLU A 416 15.30 -4.66 -31.71
CA GLU A 416 16.68 -4.60 -32.20
C GLU A 416 17.68 -5.26 -31.27
N LEU A 417 17.24 -5.71 -30.10
CA LEU A 417 18.11 -6.24 -29.04
C LEU A 417 17.97 -7.76 -28.88
N GLY A 418 19.04 -8.37 -28.41
CA GLY A 418 19.07 -9.80 -28.08
C GLY A 418 18.67 -10.71 -29.26
N SER A 419 17.87 -11.73 -28.97
CA SER A 419 17.44 -12.69 -30.00
C SER A 419 16.52 -12.08 -31.06
N GLU A 420 15.82 -10.97 -30.77
CA GLU A 420 14.95 -10.30 -31.74
C GLU A 420 15.71 -9.63 -32.87
N ALA A 421 16.95 -9.20 -32.67
CA ALA A 421 17.80 -8.67 -33.71
C ALA A 421 17.90 -9.64 -34.89
N LYS A 422 18.11 -10.94 -34.63
CA LYS A 422 18.16 -11.99 -35.64
C LYS A 422 16.80 -12.25 -36.31
N ILE A 423 15.72 -12.19 -35.53
CA ILE A 423 14.36 -12.31 -36.08
C ILE A 423 14.08 -11.14 -37.00
N ARG A 424 14.46 -9.92 -36.62
CA ARG A 424 14.32 -8.70 -37.45
C ARG A 424 15.08 -8.80 -38.75
N GLU A 425 16.33 -9.26 -38.74
CA GLU A 425 17.10 -9.48 -39.95
C GLU A 425 16.41 -10.46 -40.89
N ASN A 426 15.86 -11.56 -40.37
CA ASN A 426 15.12 -12.53 -41.16
C ASN A 426 13.85 -11.94 -41.75
N HIS A 427 13.13 -11.09 -41.02
CA HIS A 427 11.94 -10.39 -41.51
C HIS A 427 12.30 -9.42 -42.64
N ILE A 428 13.39 -8.68 -42.54
CA ILE A 428 13.88 -7.78 -43.59
C ILE A 428 14.22 -8.60 -44.85
N ARG A 429 15.00 -9.69 -44.72
CA ARG A 429 15.39 -10.54 -45.84
C ARG A 429 14.19 -11.19 -46.55
N SER A 430 13.12 -11.50 -45.81
CA SER A 430 11.90 -12.12 -46.36
C SER A 430 10.83 -11.12 -46.79
N GLY A 431 11.11 -9.82 -46.76
CA GLY A 431 10.16 -8.77 -47.13
C GLY A 431 8.96 -8.66 -46.19
N LYS A 432 9.09 -9.14 -44.95
CA LYS A 432 8.06 -9.00 -43.90
C LYS A 432 8.16 -7.68 -43.14
N LEU A 433 9.29 -7.00 -43.18
CA LEU A 433 9.57 -5.65 -42.68
C LEU A 433 10.07 -4.77 -43.81
#